data_4bfc5108b3d94c079d9b7c4bee883ab2
#
_entry.id   4bfc5108b3d94c079d9b7c4bee883ab2
#
_cell.length_a   1.000
_cell.length_b   1.000
_cell.length_c   1.000
_cell.angle_alpha   90.00
_cell.angle_beta   90.00
_cell.angle_gamma   90.00
#
_symmetry.space_group_name_H-M   'P 1'
#
loop_
_entity.id
_entity.type
_entity.pdbx_description
1 polymer ?
#
loop_
_entity_poly.entity_id
_entity_poly.type
_entity_poly.pdbx_seq_one_letter_code
_entity_poly.pdbx_strand_id
1 'polypeptide(L)'
;MIGGPPAADDPGAAARLAAHPAFRGWPLLVLTDEPKRAAASPMNFLWTTFTRFEPAADVHSAASRVVRHHVSHEPPVLIDARRKPSFPKEVSCDPDTAALVSRRWSEYFPGGRVEMGDSERAHLDRA
;
A
#
# COMPACT_ATOMS: atom_id res chain seq x y z
N MET A 1 -9.86 -3.95 4.44
CA MET A 1 -9.39 -3.14 3.31
C MET A 1 -10.56 -2.81 2.41
N ILE A 2 -10.59 -1.62 1.84
CA ILE A 2 -11.68 -1.10 1.00
C ILE A 2 -11.05 -0.64 -0.32
N GLY A 3 -11.67 -1.00 -1.45
CA GLY A 3 -11.33 -0.45 -2.76
C GLY A 3 -12.02 0.90 -3.00
N GLY A 4 -11.32 1.85 -3.57
CA GLY A 4 -11.85 3.15 -3.93
C GLY A 4 -11.31 3.67 -5.27
N PRO A 5 -11.84 4.79 -5.76
CA PRO A 5 -11.34 5.44 -6.96
C PRO A 5 -9.91 5.97 -6.74
N PRO A 6 -9.16 6.28 -7.81
CA PRO A 6 -7.89 6.98 -7.69
C PRO A 6 -8.00 8.23 -6.82
N ALA A 7 -6.94 8.55 -6.07
CA ALA A 7 -6.96 9.70 -5.15
C ALA A 7 -7.17 11.05 -5.89
N ALA A 8 -6.69 11.14 -7.13
CA ALA A 8 -6.89 12.32 -7.98
C ALA A 8 -8.36 12.55 -8.35
N ASP A 9 -9.13 11.45 -8.54
CA ASP A 9 -10.53 11.53 -8.98
C ASP A 9 -11.48 11.86 -7.81
N ASP A 10 -11.10 11.45 -6.60
CA ASP A 10 -11.89 11.68 -5.40
C ASP A 10 -10.99 11.85 -4.15
N PRO A 11 -10.40 13.02 -3.96
CA PRO A 11 -9.51 13.29 -2.83
C PRO A 11 -10.23 13.24 -1.46
N GLY A 12 -11.55 13.47 -1.43
CA GLY A 12 -12.35 13.45 -0.21
C GLY A 12 -12.89 12.09 0.22
N ALA A 13 -12.66 11.02 -0.55
CA ALA A 13 -13.24 9.70 -0.29
C ALA A 13 -12.87 9.16 1.10
N ALA A 14 -11.61 9.29 1.51
CA ALA A 14 -11.13 8.77 2.78
C ALA A 14 -11.86 9.38 3.99
N ALA A 15 -11.98 10.70 4.01
CA ALA A 15 -12.68 11.40 5.10
C ALA A 15 -14.18 11.03 5.15
N ARG A 16 -14.84 10.94 3.98
CA ARG A 16 -16.26 10.53 3.92
C ARG A 16 -16.48 9.10 4.38
N LEU A 17 -15.59 8.18 4.01
CA LEU A 17 -15.66 6.78 4.44
C LEU A 17 -15.42 6.65 5.95
N ALA A 18 -14.44 7.37 6.49
CA ALA A 18 -14.19 7.38 7.94
C ALA A 18 -15.41 7.85 8.75
N ALA A 19 -16.17 8.80 8.21
CA ALA A 19 -17.39 9.31 8.84
C ALA A 19 -18.66 8.48 8.54
N HIS A 20 -18.59 7.49 7.63
CA HIS A 20 -19.77 6.80 7.15
C HIS A 20 -20.33 5.80 8.17
N PRO A 21 -21.64 5.84 8.47
CA PRO A 21 -22.26 5.00 9.51
C PRO A 21 -22.07 3.49 9.35
N ALA A 22 -21.96 2.99 8.11
CA ALA A 22 -21.77 1.57 7.84
C ALA A 22 -20.46 1.01 8.42
N PHE A 23 -19.48 1.87 8.72
CA PHE A 23 -18.19 1.46 9.26
C PHE A 23 -18.06 1.66 10.77
N ARG A 24 -19.13 2.09 11.45
CA ARG A 24 -19.15 2.16 12.91
C ARG A 24 -18.81 0.80 13.51
N GLY A 25 -17.92 0.80 14.49
CA GLY A 25 -17.47 -0.44 15.16
C GLY A 25 -16.27 -1.12 14.49
N TRP A 26 -15.85 -0.67 13.30
CA TRP A 26 -14.57 -1.12 12.74
C TRP A 26 -13.42 -0.32 13.37
N PRO A 27 -12.40 -0.97 13.91
CA PRO A 27 -11.28 -0.24 14.52
C PRO A 27 -10.39 0.46 13.50
N LEU A 28 -10.13 -0.22 12.37
CA LEU A 28 -9.22 0.24 11.33
C LEU A 28 -9.76 -0.09 9.94
N LEU A 29 -9.66 0.88 9.05
CA LEU A 29 -9.93 0.75 7.62
C LEU A 29 -8.68 1.16 6.84
N VAL A 30 -8.43 0.49 5.72
CA VAL A 30 -7.40 0.88 4.76
C VAL A 30 -8.06 1.03 3.40
N LEU A 31 -8.00 2.24 2.84
CA LEU A 31 -8.51 2.56 1.52
C LEU A 31 -7.38 2.46 0.50
N THR A 32 -7.60 1.74 -0.59
CA THR A 32 -6.63 1.58 -1.68
C THR A 32 -7.32 1.56 -3.04
N ASP A 33 -6.61 1.97 -4.08
CA ASP A 33 -7.02 1.85 -5.48
C ASP A 33 -6.73 0.45 -6.07
N GLU A 34 -5.92 -0.38 -5.38
CA GLU A 34 -5.55 -1.73 -5.79
C GLU A 34 -5.90 -2.81 -4.74
N PRO A 35 -7.19 -2.98 -4.39
CA PRO A 35 -7.57 -3.83 -3.26
C PRO A 35 -7.25 -5.32 -3.47
N LYS A 36 -7.30 -5.82 -4.70
CA LYS A 36 -6.96 -7.22 -5.01
C LYS A 36 -5.47 -7.49 -4.78
N ARG A 37 -4.62 -6.60 -5.29
CA ARG A 37 -3.17 -6.67 -5.11
C ARG A 37 -2.81 -6.60 -3.63
N ALA A 38 -3.34 -5.61 -2.94
CA ALA A 38 -3.07 -5.41 -1.53
C ALA A 38 -3.54 -6.57 -0.64
N ALA A 39 -4.62 -7.26 -1.02
CA ALA A 39 -5.15 -8.41 -0.27
C ALA A 39 -4.50 -9.75 -0.63
N ALA A 40 -3.61 -9.81 -1.61
CA ALA A 40 -3.03 -11.06 -2.10
C ALA A 40 -2.09 -11.74 -1.09
N SER A 41 -1.41 -10.97 -0.24
CA SER A 41 -0.57 -11.49 0.85
C SER A 41 -0.42 -10.47 1.97
N PRO A 42 0.00 -10.90 3.19
CA PRO A 42 0.36 -9.97 4.26
C PRO A 42 1.46 -8.97 3.85
N MET A 43 2.43 -9.40 3.06
CA MET A 43 3.49 -8.54 2.55
C MET A 43 2.93 -7.46 1.62
N ASN A 44 2.03 -7.83 0.70
CA ASN A 44 1.38 -6.87 -0.19
C ASN A 44 0.52 -5.87 0.57
N PHE A 45 -0.17 -6.34 1.62
CA PHE A 45 -0.93 -5.47 2.51
C PHE A 45 -0.02 -4.42 3.16
N LEU A 46 1.07 -4.86 3.78
CA LEU A 46 2.03 -3.97 4.43
C LEU A 46 2.68 -3.03 3.43
N TRP A 47 3.15 -3.57 2.30
CA TRP A 47 3.76 -2.77 1.25
C TRP A 47 2.80 -1.68 0.76
N THR A 48 1.60 -2.04 0.30
CA THR A 48 0.63 -1.08 -0.25
C THR A 48 0.26 -0.02 0.79
N THR A 49 0.01 -0.45 2.04
CA THR A 49 -0.40 0.47 3.09
C THR A 49 0.71 1.46 3.44
N PHE A 50 1.90 0.96 3.73
CA PHE A 50 2.95 1.79 4.35
C PHE A 50 3.89 2.48 3.36
N THR A 51 3.82 2.17 2.07
CA THR A 51 4.55 2.92 1.04
C THR A 51 3.71 4.00 0.37
N ARG A 52 2.40 4.04 0.61
CA ARG A 52 1.48 4.92 -0.09
C ARG A 52 0.73 5.90 0.80
N PHE A 53 1.04 5.97 2.09
CA PHE A 53 0.41 6.93 2.97
C PHE A 53 1.41 7.84 3.67
N GLU A 54 1.00 9.07 3.89
CA GLU A 54 1.70 10.06 4.70
C GLU A 54 0.99 10.19 6.04
N PRO A 55 1.61 9.82 7.17
CA PRO A 55 0.93 9.79 8.47
C PRO A 55 0.25 11.10 8.88
N ALA A 56 0.81 12.23 8.44
CA ALA A 56 0.26 13.55 8.76
C ALA A 56 -0.98 13.93 7.94
N ALA A 57 -1.14 13.37 6.73
CA ALA A 57 -2.18 13.76 5.78
C ALA A 57 -3.24 12.68 5.53
N ASP A 58 -2.85 11.41 5.62
CA ASP A 58 -3.65 10.29 5.14
C ASP A 58 -4.29 9.46 6.25
N VAL A 59 -4.24 9.92 7.50
CA VAL A 59 -4.97 9.31 8.61
C VAL A 59 -6.26 10.09 8.86
N HIS A 60 -7.38 9.44 8.68
CA HIS A 60 -8.71 10.02 8.82
C HIS A 60 -9.51 9.32 9.92
N SER A 61 -10.41 10.07 10.55
CA SER A 61 -11.39 9.54 11.51
C SER A 61 -12.63 10.42 11.51
N ALA A 62 -13.75 9.89 12.00
CA ALA A 62 -14.98 10.66 12.14
C ALA A 62 -14.82 11.83 13.12
N ALA A 63 -14.00 11.63 14.16
CA ALA A 63 -13.67 12.64 15.16
C ALA A 63 -12.23 12.48 15.65
N SER A 64 -11.61 13.60 15.96
CA SER A 64 -10.30 13.62 16.60
C SER A 64 -10.27 14.70 17.69
N ARG A 65 -9.46 14.48 18.73
CA ARG A 65 -9.26 15.44 19.82
C ARG A 65 -7.79 15.44 20.25
N VAL A 66 -7.35 16.55 20.79
CA VAL A 66 -6.02 16.64 21.41
C VAL A 66 -6.14 16.34 22.90
N VAL A 67 -5.42 15.31 23.35
CA VAL A 67 -5.35 14.91 24.76
C VAL A 67 -3.89 14.92 25.19
N ARG A 68 -3.54 15.77 26.16
CA ARG A 68 -2.16 15.89 26.66
C ARG A 68 -1.12 16.04 25.53
N HIS A 69 -1.40 16.94 24.58
CA HIS A 69 -0.56 17.22 23.40
C HIS A 69 -0.49 16.08 22.36
N HIS A 70 -1.28 15.02 22.48
CA HIS A 70 -1.37 13.94 21.50
C HIS A 70 -2.71 13.98 20.79
N VAL A 71 -2.70 13.75 19.47
CA VAL A 71 -3.93 13.58 18.69
C VAL A 71 -4.49 12.19 18.98
N SER A 72 -5.74 12.15 19.43
CA SER A 72 -6.51 10.93 19.64
C SER A 72 -7.60 10.85 18.60
N HIS A 73 -7.67 9.75 17.86
CA HIS A 73 -8.69 9.49 16.85
C HIS A 73 -9.77 8.56 17.40
N GLU A 74 -11.02 8.83 17.08
CA GLU A 74 -12.14 7.94 17.39
C GLU A 74 -12.36 6.97 16.21
N PRO A 75 -12.51 5.65 16.48
CA PRO A 75 -12.74 4.66 15.41
C PRO A 75 -14.04 4.94 14.63
N PRO A 76 -14.04 4.56 13.35
CA PRO A 76 -12.96 3.94 12.60
C PRO A 76 -11.82 4.91 12.32
N VAL A 77 -10.59 4.43 12.48
CA VAL A 77 -9.43 5.11 11.90
C VAL A 77 -9.25 4.59 10.48
N LEU A 78 -9.16 5.48 9.51
CA LEU A 78 -8.95 5.12 8.11
C LEU A 78 -7.59 5.64 7.64
N ILE A 79 -6.82 4.74 7.04
CA ILE A 79 -5.57 5.07 6.34
C ILE A 79 -5.85 5.13 4.84
N ASP A 80 -5.57 6.27 4.21
CA ASP A 80 -5.64 6.42 2.76
C ASP A 80 -4.33 5.97 2.10
N ALA A 81 -4.31 4.73 1.67
CA ALA A 81 -3.20 4.08 0.97
C ALA A 81 -3.39 4.04 -0.55
N ARG A 82 -4.18 4.95 -1.11
CA ARG A 82 -4.27 5.12 -2.57
C ARG A 82 -3.02 5.82 -3.09
N ARG A 83 -2.68 5.56 -4.36
CA ARG A 83 -1.58 6.26 -5.02
C ARG A 83 -1.95 7.74 -5.20
N LYS A 84 -1.08 8.64 -4.76
CA LYS A 84 -1.23 10.08 -4.95
C LYS A 84 -0.49 10.53 -6.22
N PRO A 85 -0.98 11.59 -6.90
CA PRO A 85 -0.31 12.14 -8.08
C PRO A 85 1.13 12.60 -7.83
N SER A 86 1.42 13.00 -6.58
CA SER A 86 2.76 13.43 -6.14
C SER A 86 3.76 12.30 -5.97
N PHE A 87 3.29 11.05 -5.93
CA PHE A 87 4.19 9.92 -5.70
C PHE A 87 4.93 9.55 -6.99
N PRO A 88 6.20 9.15 -6.90
CA PRO A 88 6.94 8.65 -8.03
C PRO A 88 6.28 7.38 -8.59
N LYS A 89 6.61 7.07 -9.84
CA LYS A 89 6.24 5.78 -10.41
C LYS A 89 6.85 4.67 -9.56
N GLU A 90 6.08 3.61 -9.38
CA GLU A 90 6.58 2.41 -8.73
C GLU A 90 7.75 1.83 -9.53
N VAL A 91 8.82 1.50 -8.83
CA VAL A 91 9.97 0.85 -9.46
C VAL A 91 9.60 -0.61 -9.70
N SER A 92 9.49 -0.99 -10.96
CA SER A 92 9.34 -2.38 -11.39
C SER A 92 10.50 -2.77 -12.29
N CYS A 93 10.90 -4.02 -12.22
CA CYS A 93 11.88 -4.55 -13.14
C CYS A 93 11.17 -4.89 -14.46
N ASP A 94 11.67 -4.37 -15.59
CA ASP A 94 11.12 -4.75 -16.88
C ASP A 94 11.42 -6.23 -17.18
N PRO A 95 10.55 -6.93 -17.95
CA PRO A 95 10.69 -8.36 -18.19
C PRO A 95 12.00 -8.75 -18.89
N ASP A 96 12.51 -7.90 -19.77
CA ASP A 96 13.75 -8.19 -20.51
C ASP A 96 14.96 -8.11 -19.59
N THR A 97 15.01 -7.10 -18.74
CA THR A 97 16.05 -6.98 -17.70
C THR A 97 15.97 -8.15 -16.72
N ALA A 98 14.78 -8.53 -16.26
CA ALA A 98 14.60 -9.67 -15.39
C ALA A 98 15.09 -10.97 -16.02
N ALA A 99 14.74 -11.20 -17.29
CA ALA A 99 15.20 -12.36 -18.06
C ALA A 99 16.71 -12.35 -18.28
N LEU A 100 17.30 -11.18 -18.53
CA LEU A 100 18.75 -11.04 -18.69
C LEU A 100 19.48 -11.37 -17.39
N VAL A 101 19.04 -10.82 -16.25
CA VAL A 101 19.64 -11.10 -14.93
C VAL A 101 19.51 -12.57 -14.60
N SER A 102 18.34 -13.18 -14.85
CA SER A 102 18.13 -14.62 -14.60
C SER A 102 19.09 -15.50 -15.39
N ARG A 103 19.29 -15.20 -16.69
CA ARG A 103 20.25 -15.94 -17.53
C ARG A 103 21.70 -15.79 -17.05
N ARG A 104 22.06 -14.62 -16.52
CA ARG A 104 23.43 -14.30 -16.09
C ARG A 104 23.67 -14.53 -14.62
N TRP A 105 22.72 -15.10 -13.88
CA TRP A 105 22.83 -15.27 -12.43
C TRP A 105 24.08 -16.05 -12.00
N SER A 106 24.41 -17.10 -12.73
CA SER A 106 25.62 -17.89 -12.49
C SER A 106 26.93 -17.13 -12.73
N GLU A 107 26.91 -16.07 -13.54
CA GLU A 107 28.08 -15.20 -13.76
C GLU A 107 28.32 -14.29 -12.53
N TYR A 108 27.25 -13.85 -11.88
CA TYR A 108 27.34 -13.02 -10.68
C TYR A 108 27.76 -13.81 -9.45
N PHE A 109 27.41 -15.08 -9.42
CA PHE A 109 27.71 -15.99 -8.31
C PHE A 109 28.37 -17.29 -8.82
N PRO A 110 29.60 -17.22 -9.33
CA PRO A 110 30.26 -18.36 -9.99
C PRO A 110 30.53 -19.56 -9.06
N GLY A 111 30.42 -19.38 -7.74
CA GLY A 111 30.49 -20.46 -6.75
C GLY A 111 29.23 -21.29 -6.60
N GLY A 112 28.13 -21.00 -7.31
CA GLY A 112 26.85 -21.73 -7.25
C GLY A 112 26.16 -21.75 -5.89
N ARG A 113 26.58 -20.89 -4.96
CA ARG A 113 26.11 -20.91 -3.56
C ARG A 113 24.87 -20.06 -3.29
N VAL A 114 24.46 -19.27 -4.26
CA VAL A 114 23.30 -18.36 -4.12
C VAL A 114 22.31 -18.75 -5.19
N GLU A 115 21.18 -19.31 -4.75
CA GLU A 115 20.04 -19.51 -5.63
C GLU A 115 19.27 -18.20 -5.77
N MET A 116 18.83 -17.90 -6.99
CA MET A 116 17.89 -16.81 -7.22
C MET A 116 16.51 -17.32 -6.82
N GLY A 117 16.11 -16.99 -5.59
CA GLY A 117 14.76 -17.27 -5.13
C GLY A 117 13.73 -16.34 -5.82
N ASP A 118 12.52 -16.82 -5.97
CA ASP A 118 11.40 -15.96 -6.32
C ASP A 118 11.12 -14.99 -5.18
N SER A 119 11.08 -13.71 -5.51
CA SER A 119 10.61 -12.71 -4.56
C SER A 119 9.12 -12.97 -4.27
N GLU A 120 8.72 -12.85 -2.99
CA GLU A 120 7.30 -12.82 -2.63
C GLU A 120 6.53 -11.69 -3.36
N ARG A 121 7.27 -10.76 -3.97
CA ARG A 121 6.77 -9.66 -4.78
C ARG A 121 6.69 -9.98 -6.28
N ALA A 122 7.18 -11.13 -6.73
CA ALA A 122 7.21 -11.48 -8.16
C ALA A 122 5.82 -11.41 -8.82
N HIS A 123 4.75 -11.60 -8.03
CA HIS A 123 3.38 -11.43 -8.51
C HIS A 123 2.93 -9.96 -8.61
N LEU A 124 3.63 -9.01 -7.97
CA LEU A 124 3.36 -7.57 -8.10
C LEU A 124 3.86 -7.04 -9.44
N ASP A 125 4.91 -7.64 -9.97
CA ASP A 125 5.55 -7.24 -11.23
C ASP A 125 4.84 -7.84 -12.45
N ARG A 126 3.89 -8.76 -12.22
CA ARG A 126 3.11 -9.46 -13.26
C ARG A 126 1.68 -8.92 -13.43
N ALA A 127 1.33 -7.83 -12.78
CA ALA A 127 -0.01 -7.24 -12.82
C ALA A 127 -0.16 -6.18 -13.90
#